data_061b393d755643c11f22852a9b7da944
#
_entry.id   061b393d755643c11f22852a9b7da944
#
_cell.length_a   1.000
_cell.length_b   1.000
_cell.length_c   1.000
_cell.angle_alpha   90.00
_cell.angle_beta   90.00
_cell.angle_gamma   90.00
#
_symmetry.space_group_name_H-M   'P 1'
#
loop_
_entity.id
_entity.type
_entity.pdbx_description
1 polymer ?
#
loop_
_entity_poly.entity_id
_entity_poly.type
_entity_poly.pdbx_seq_one_letter_code
_entity_poly.pdbx_strand_id
1 'polypeptide(L)'
;MSGNERGKGMREEIQTFINYMEEEKHASKNTTLSYQRDLLKMADYLEENGITDCGKVTKTALNSYILFLEKEGKAASTVSRALASTRSFFGWLFKEGKI
;
A
#
# COMPACT_ATOMS: atom_id res chain seq x y z
N MET A 1 18.99 0.81 -18.28
CA MET A 1 18.39 1.08 -18.16
C MET A 1 17.39 1.47 -18.01
N SER A 2 17.11 1.43 -18.49
CA SER A 2 16.20 2.30 -18.58
C SER A 2 14.94 2.06 -17.97
N GLY A 3 14.30 1.03 -18.11
CA GLY A 3 13.05 0.73 -17.51
C GLY A 3 13.06 0.98 -16.05
N ASN A 4 14.17 0.80 -15.46
CA ASN A 4 14.31 0.98 -14.09
C ASN A 4 14.17 2.35 -13.66
N GLU A 5 14.43 3.25 -14.55
CA GLU A 5 14.44 4.60 -14.19
C GLU A 5 13.09 5.21 -14.17
N ARG A 6 12.10 4.48 -14.62
CA ARG A 6 10.78 4.95 -14.59
C ARG A 6 10.21 4.92 -13.23
N GLY A 7 10.97 4.64 -12.27
CA GLY A 7 10.53 4.61 -10.94
C GLY A 7 10.34 3.19 -10.46
N LYS A 8 10.11 3.05 -9.19
CA LYS A 8 9.99 1.76 -8.59
C LYS A 8 8.58 1.24 -8.75
N GLY A 9 8.46 -0.06 -8.83
CA GLY A 9 7.17 -0.68 -8.80
C GLY A 9 6.52 -0.50 -7.44
N MET A 10 5.22 -0.77 -7.36
CA MET A 10 4.48 -0.56 -6.14
C MET A 10 5.05 -1.37 -4.98
N ARG A 11 5.47 -2.61 -5.23
CA ARG A 11 6.00 -3.46 -4.15
C ARG A 11 7.32 -2.91 -3.62
N GLU A 12 8.14 -2.34 -4.46
CA GLU A 12 9.40 -1.72 -4.02
C GLU A 12 9.11 -0.49 -3.17
N GLU A 13 8.13 0.29 -3.56
CA GLU A 13 7.75 1.46 -2.77
C GLU A 13 7.18 1.03 -1.41
N ILE A 14 6.44 -0.06 -1.38
CA ILE A 14 5.92 -0.59 -0.12
C ILE A 14 7.08 -0.97 0.80
N GLN A 15 8.09 -1.64 0.27
CA GLN A 15 9.24 -2.02 1.09
C GLN A 15 9.97 -0.79 1.62
N THR A 16 10.13 0.22 0.78
CA THR A 16 10.76 1.46 1.20
C THR A 16 9.96 2.13 2.32
N PHE A 17 8.64 2.11 2.20
CA PHE A 17 7.75 2.66 3.23
C PHE A 17 7.88 1.89 4.54
N ILE A 18 7.96 0.56 4.48
CA ILE A 18 8.10 -0.25 5.67
C ILE A 18 9.42 0.06 6.37
N ASN A 19 10.50 0.21 5.60
CA ASN A 19 11.80 0.59 6.16
C ASN A 19 11.71 1.95 6.83
N TYR A 20 11.01 2.89 6.20
CA TYR A 20 10.79 4.22 6.76
C TYR A 20 10.07 4.13 8.11
N MET A 21 9.05 3.28 8.19
CA MET A 21 8.31 3.13 9.43
C MET A 21 9.21 2.60 10.56
N GLU A 22 10.09 1.66 10.22
CA GLU A 22 10.98 1.08 11.22
C GLU A 22 12.06 2.07 11.66
N GLU A 23 12.61 2.80 10.72
CA GLU A 23 13.75 3.67 11.01
C GLU A 23 13.36 5.04 11.52
N GLU A 24 12.32 5.63 10.93
CA GLU A 24 11.95 7.00 11.28
C GLU A 24 10.83 7.06 12.30
N LYS A 25 9.88 6.15 12.20
CA LYS A 25 8.74 6.17 13.12
C LYS A 25 8.91 5.19 14.28
N HIS A 26 9.95 4.39 14.24
CA HIS A 26 10.22 3.40 15.29
C HIS A 26 9.01 2.49 15.54
N ALA A 27 8.31 2.15 14.46
CA ALA A 27 7.15 1.28 14.59
C ALA A 27 7.59 -0.11 15.05
N SER A 28 6.73 -0.77 15.81
CA SER A 28 7.06 -2.11 16.28
C SER A 28 7.08 -3.09 15.13
N LYS A 29 7.76 -4.21 15.35
CA LYS A 29 7.85 -5.26 14.35
C LYS A 29 6.48 -5.78 13.96
N ASN A 30 5.60 -5.94 14.94
CA ASN A 30 4.25 -6.42 14.67
C ASN A 30 3.48 -5.45 13.78
N THR A 31 3.63 -4.16 14.04
CA THR A 31 2.96 -3.14 13.24
C THR A 31 3.48 -3.14 11.81
N THR A 32 4.81 -3.20 11.63
CA THR A 32 5.36 -3.15 10.28
C THR A 32 5.01 -4.41 9.50
N LEU A 33 5.00 -5.56 10.14
CA LEU A 33 4.63 -6.79 9.46
C LEU A 33 3.17 -6.78 9.04
N SER A 34 2.30 -6.26 9.90
CA SER A 34 0.87 -6.16 9.57
C SER A 34 0.65 -5.22 8.41
N TYR A 35 1.28 -4.06 8.43
CA TYR A 35 1.15 -3.09 7.37
C TYR A 35 1.72 -3.64 6.06
N GLN A 36 2.86 -4.32 6.14
CA GLN A 36 3.45 -4.90 4.94
C GLN A 36 2.50 -5.91 4.29
N ARG A 37 1.92 -6.78 5.11
CA ARG A 37 0.98 -7.77 4.60
C ARG A 37 -0.23 -7.10 3.96
N ASP A 38 -0.79 -6.10 4.63
CA ASP A 38 -1.96 -5.39 4.11
C ASP A 38 -1.65 -4.70 2.80
N LEU A 39 -0.49 -4.04 2.72
CA LEU A 39 -0.14 -3.29 1.52
C LEU A 39 0.20 -4.22 0.36
N LEU A 40 0.84 -5.35 0.62
CA LEU A 40 1.13 -6.30 -0.44
C LEU A 40 -0.16 -6.91 -0.99
N LYS A 41 -1.14 -7.16 -0.13
CA LYS A 41 -2.43 -7.66 -0.59
C LYS A 41 -3.12 -6.60 -1.46
N MET A 42 -3.03 -5.34 -1.08
CA MET A 42 -3.56 -4.26 -1.89
C MET A 42 -2.88 -4.23 -3.25
N ALA A 43 -1.55 -4.37 -3.28
CA ALA A 43 -0.80 -4.36 -4.53
C ALA A 43 -1.24 -5.51 -5.43
N ASP A 44 -1.46 -6.69 -4.87
CA ASP A 44 -1.93 -7.83 -5.64
C ASP A 44 -3.27 -7.51 -6.31
N TYR A 45 -4.19 -6.95 -5.54
CA TYR A 45 -5.51 -6.61 -6.06
C TYR A 45 -5.41 -5.59 -7.19
N LEU A 46 -4.61 -4.54 -6.96
CA LEU A 46 -4.48 -3.49 -7.96
C LEU A 46 -3.81 -4.00 -9.24
N GLU A 47 -2.82 -4.88 -9.10
CA GLU A 47 -2.17 -5.45 -10.27
C GLU A 47 -3.15 -6.29 -11.09
N GLU A 48 -4.03 -7.02 -10.42
CA GLU A 48 -5.03 -7.81 -11.12
C GLU A 48 -6.01 -6.94 -11.86
N ASN A 49 -6.11 -5.68 -11.46
CA ASN A 49 -6.97 -4.72 -12.13
C ASN A 49 -6.19 -3.79 -13.06
N GLY A 50 -4.96 -4.17 -13.39
CA GLY A 50 -4.17 -3.45 -14.35
C GLY A 50 -3.47 -2.21 -13.83
N ILE A 51 -3.43 -2.03 -12.50
CA ILE A 51 -2.81 -0.86 -11.91
C ILE A 51 -1.52 -1.29 -11.21
N THR A 52 -0.39 -0.92 -11.79
CA THR A 52 0.90 -1.31 -11.23
C THR A 52 1.73 -0.11 -10.78
N ASP A 53 1.26 1.10 -11.06
CA ASP A 53 1.99 2.33 -10.76
C ASP A 53 1.26 3.06 -9.65
N CYS A 54 1.96 3.41 -8.57
CA CYS A 54 1.37 4.13 -7.45
C CYS A 54 0.70 5.42 -7.89
N GLY A 55 1.26 6.08 -8.87
CA GLY A 55 0.71 7.35 -9.33
C GLY A 55 -0.59 7.22 -10.09
N LYS A 56 -0.96 5.99 -10.46
CA LYS A 56 -2.19 5.75 -11.19
C LYS A 56 -3.31 5.19 -10.33
N VAL A 57 -3.06 5.03 -9.05
CA VAL A 57 -4.08 4.54 -8.13
C VAL A 57 -5.04 5.67 -7.82
N THR A 58 -6.33 5.41 -7.99
CA THR A 58 -7.35 6.42 -7.75
C THR A 58 -8.11 6.10 -6.46
N LYS A 59 -8.83 7.09 -5.97
CA LYS A 59 -9.68 6.89 -4.81
C LYS A 59 -10.71 5.81 -5.10
N THR A 60 -11.24 5.79 -6.31
CA THR A 60 -12.21 4.79 -6.72
C THR A 60 -11.60 3.38 -6.65
N ALA A 61 -10.36 3.23 -7.11
CA ALA A 61 -9.70 1.93 -7.07
C ALA A 61 -9.51 1.47 -5.63
N LEU A 62 -9.15 2.38 -4.74
CA LEU A 62 -8.98 2.03 -3.33
C LEU A 62 -10.30 1.67 -2.66
N ASN A 63 -11.37 2.39 -2.99
CA ASN A 63 -12.68 2.06 -2.48
C ASN A 63 -13.12 0.67 -2.96
N SER A 64 -12.82 0.35 -4.22
CA SER A 64 -13.13 -0.98 -4.75
C SER A 64 -12.38 -2.06 -4.00
N TYR A 65 -11.12 -1.79 -3.64
CA TYR A 65 -10.34 -2.75 -2.87
C TYR A 65 -10.96 -3.00 -1.50
N ILE A 66 -11.43 -1.94 -0.83
CA ILE A 66 -12.05 -2.10 0.48
C ILE A 66 -13.33 -2.93 0.36
N LEU A 67 -14.14 -2.66 -0.68
CA LEU A 67 -15.35 -3.45 -0.91
C LEU A 67 -15.00 -4.91 -1.19
N PHE A 68 -13.90 -5.13 -1.91
CA PHE A 68 -13.42 -6.48 -2.17
C PHE A 68 -13.11 -7.22 -0.88
N LEU A 69 -12.45 -6.55 0.08
CA LEU A 69 -12.15 -7.17 1.35
C LEU A 69 -13.43 -7.53 2.12
N GLU A 70 -14.41 -6.64 2.07
CA GLU A 70 -15.68 -6.89 2.74
C GLU A 70 -16.40 -8.08 2.12
N LYS A 71 -16.35 -8.20 0.81
CA LYS A 71 -16.97 -9.31 0.12
C LYS A 71 -16.28 -10.63 0.41
N GLU A 72 -14.99 -10.58 0.71
CA GLU A 72 -14.26 -11.78 1.09
C GLU A 72 -14.55 -12.21 2.52
N GLY A 73 -15.35 -11.44 3.24
CA GLY A 73 -15.71 -11.79 4.59
C GLY A 73 -14.69 -11.41 5.64
N LYS A 74 -13.79 -10.48 5.32
CA LYS A 74 -12.79 -10.05 6.29
C LYS A 74 -13.47 -9.32 7.45
N ALA A 75 -12.91 -9.49 8.64
CA ALA A 75 -13.45 -8.84 9.82
C ALA A 75 -13.33 -7.33 9.68
N ALA A 76 -14.23 -6.62 10.37
CA ALA A 76 -14.23 -5.16 10.34
C ALA A 76 -12.89 -4.59 10.78
N SER A 77 -12.24 -5.20 11.77
CA SER A 77 -10.94 -4.72 12.23
C SER A 77 -9.87 -4.88 11.16
N THR A 78 -9.93 -5.96 10.38
CA THR A 78 -8.99 -6.19 9.29
C THR A 78 -9.19 -5.15 8.19
N VAL A 79 -10.44 -4.86 7.86
CA VAL A 79 -10.75 -3.86 6.83
C VAL A 79 -10.29 -2.47 7.29
N SER A 80 -10.53 -2.12 8.55
CA SER A 80 -10.11 -0.84 9.09
C SER A 80 -8.59 -0.70 9.06
N ARG A 81 -7.88 -1.76 9.42
CA ARG A 81 -6.41 -1.70 9.41
C ARG A 81 -5.90 -1.58 7.99
N ALA A 82 -6.52 -2.29 7.04
CA ALA A 82 -6.12 -2.19 5.64
C ALA A 82 -6.30 -0.76 5.13
N LEU A 83 -7.41 -0.11 5.51
CA LEU A 83 -7.65 1.26 5.12
C LEU A 83 -6.61 2.19 5.74
N ALA A 84 -6.29 1.99 7.01
CA ALA A 84 -5.31 2.83 7.70
C ALA A 84 -3.92 2.67 7.07
N SER A 85 -3.51 1.44 6.77
CA SER A 85 -2.19 1.22 6.18
C SER A 85 -2.13 1.83 4.77
N THR A 86 -3.21 1.71 4.01
CA THR A 86 -3.27 2.28 2.67
C THR A 86 -3.15 3.81 2.73
N ARG A 87 -3.88 4.45 3.63
CA ARG A 87 -3.81 5.89 3.78
C ARG A 87 -2.43 6.35 4.19
N SER A 88 -1.80 5.62 5.11
CA SER A 88 -0.46 5.97 5.56
C SER A 88 0.55 5.86 4.43
N PHE A 89 0.43 4.80 3.64
CA PHE A 89 1.36 4.57 2.54
C PHE A 89 1.23 5.67 1.48
N PHE A 90 0.02 5.97 1.04
CA PHE A 90 -0.16 6.99 0.00
C PHE A 90 0.11 8.39 0.52
N GLY A 91 -0.15 8.65 1.80
CA GLY A 91 0.24 9.91 2.41
C GLY A 91 1.74 10.09 2.41
N TRP A 92 2.48 9.02 2.71
CA TRP A 92 3.94 9.05 2.66
C TRP A 92 4.44 9.28 1.23
N LEU A 93 3.85 8.59 0.25
CA LEU A 93 4.25 8.77 -1.14
C LEU A 93 4.06 10.21 -1.59
N PHE A 94 2.95 10.81 -1.20
CA PHE A 94 2.66 12.19 -1.56
C PHE A 94 3.66 13.13 -0.88
N LYS A 95 3.93 12.90 0.39
CA LYS A 95 4.87 13.74 1.14
C LYS A 95 6.27 13.66 0.56
N GLU A 96 6.67 12.48 0.08
CA GLU A 96 8.00 12.28 -0.50
C GLU A 96 8.07 12.73 -1.96
N GLY A 97 6.98 13.22 -2.51
CA GLY A 97 6.97 13.69 -3.89
C GLY A 97 6.97 12.57 -4.91
N LYS A 98 6.58 11.37 -4.52
CA LYS A 98 6.58 10.23 -5.43
C LYS A 98 5.29 10.13 -6.24
N ILE A 99 4.28 10.81 -5.79
CA ILE A 99 3.02 10.89 -6.54
C ILE A 99 2.48 12.30 -6.46
#